data_1c164b1bad99185f2459d7f55be53c41
#
_entry.id   1c164b1bad99185f2459d7f55be53c41
#
_cell.length_a   1.000
_cell.length_b   1.000
_cell.length_c   1.000
_cell.angle_alpha   90.00
_cell.angle_beta   90.00
_cell.angle_gamma   90.00
#
_symmetry.space_group_name_H-M   'P 1'
#
loop_
_entity.id
_entity.type
_entity.pdbx_description
1 polymer ?
#
loop_
_entity_poly.entity_id
_entity_poly.type
_entity_poly.pdbx_seq_one_letter_code
_entity_poly.pdbx_strand_id
1 'polypeptide(L)'
;MPIFVWFLGKVVVMAKKRVLFISQEIVPYLPESEMANIGRFLPQGIQDKGKEIRTFMPRYGCINERRNQLHEVIRLSGMNLIINDTDHPLIIKVASIQAARMQVYFIDNEDYFQRKHTISDEEGNFFPDNDERSIFFARGVFETVRKLRWAPDLIYCQGWFTALVPLYLKKEYHDDPVFSKTKV
;
A
#
# COMPACT_ATOMS: atom_id res chain seq x y z
N MET A 1 -4.74 15.42 -18.46
CA MET A 1 -4.18 15.81 -19.77
C MET A 1 -2.67 15.70 -19.70
N PRO A 2 -1.99 15.05 -20.66
CA PRO A 2 -0.53 15.10 -20.72
C PRO A 2 -0.09 16.52 -21.08
N ILE A 3 0.88 17.05 -20.35
CA ILE A 3 1.49 18.35 -20.68
C ILE A 3 2.46 18.11 -21.83
N PHE A 4 2.16 18.69 -23.00
CA PHE A 4 3.04 18.67 -24.16
C PHE A 4 3.98 19.88 -24.10
N VAL A 5 5.27 19.64 -24.02
CA VAL A 5 6.29 20.69 -24.17
C VAL A 5 7.02 20.46 -25.48
N TRP A 6 6.97 21.46 -26.37
CA TRP A 6 7.74 21.44 -27.63
C TRP A 6 9.20 21.81 -27.37
N PHE A 7 10.11 20.90 -27.63
CA PHE A 7 11.54 21.19 -27.63
C PHE A 7 12.17 20.61 -28.90
N LEU A 8 12.76 21.46 -29.75
CA LEU A 8 13.48 21.11 -30.98
C LEU A 8 12.72 20.12 -31.92
N GLY A 9 11.41 20.35 -32.13
CA GLY A 9 10.64 19.55 -33.10
C GLY A 9 10.27 18.14 -32.65
N LYS A 10 10.57 17.75 -31.39
CA LYS A 10 10.13 16.49 -30.80
C LYS A 10 9.11 16.74 -29.71
N VAL A 11 7.97 16.04 -29.78
CA VAL A 11 6.97 16.03 -28.71
C VAL A 11 7.54 15.20 -27.55
N VAL A 12 7.98 15.86 -26.49
CA VAL A 12 8.38 15.15 -25.25
C VAL A 12 7.12 14.95 -24.41
N VAL A 13 6.60 13.74 -24.43
CA VAL A 13 5.55 13.33 -23.48
C VAL A 13 6.21 13.13 -22.13
N MET A 14 6.01 14.06 -21.21
CA MET A 14 6.48 13.87 -19.84
C MET A 14 5.71 12.71 -19.20
N ALA A 15 6.43 11.66 -18.80
CA ALA A 15 5.84 10.54 -18.09
C ALA A 15 5.14 11.04 -16.80
N LYS A 16 3.95 10.52 -16.53
CA LYS A 16 3.23 10.83 -15.29
C LYS A 16 4.07 10.39 -14.09
N LYS A 17 4.24 11.26 -13.11
CA LYS A 17 4.86 10.88 -11.84
C LYS A 17 3.99 9.82 -11.13
N ARG A 18 4.64 8.80 -10.60
CA ARG A 18 4.04 7.66 -9.92
C ARG A 18 4.25 7.76 -8.43
N VAL A 19 3.16 7.73 -7.67
CA VAL A 19 3.19 7.82 -6.21
C VAL A 19 2.65 6.52 -5.62
N LEU A 20 3.47 5.87 -4.80
CA LEU A 20 3.07 4.75 -3.96
C LEU A 20 2.63 5.32 -2.62
N PHE A 21 1.35 5.21 -2.32
CA PHE A 21 0.76 5.68 -1.07
C PHE A 21 0.50 4.49 -0.15
N ILE A 22 1.16 4.45 0.99
CA ILE A 22 1.06 3.38 1.97
C ILE A 22 0.48 3.95 3.25
N SER A 23 -0.70 3.47 3.64
CA SER A 23 -1.41 3.98 4.82
C SER A 23 -1.84 2.84 5.73
N GLN A 24 -1.79 3.10 7.02
CA GLN A 24 -2.33 2.21 8.03
C GLN A 24 -3.85 2.17 8.02
N GLU A 25 -4.52 3.29 7.69
CA GLU A 25 -5.96 3.45 7.75
C GLU A 25 -6.49 4.21 6.55
N ILE A 26 -7.65 3.80 6.01
CA ILE A 26 -8.32 4.47 4.89
C ILE A 26 -9.85 4.34 5.03
N VAL A 27 -10.57 5.46 4.94
CA VAL A 27 -12.03 5.47 4.76
C VAL A 27 -12.37 5.03 3.34
N PRO A 28 -13.40 4.21 3.10
CA PRO A 28 -14.46 3.76 4.01
C PRO A 28 -14.22 2.39 4.66
N TYR A 29 -13.02 1.84 4.54
CA TYR A 29 -12.71 0.48 5.02
C TYR A 29 -12.62 0.41 6.54
N LEU A 30 -12.16 1.47 7.17
CA LEU A 30 -12.13 1.66 8.62
C LEU A 30 -12.98 2.86 9.03
N PRO A 31 -13.31 2.97 10.32
CA PRO A 31 -14.01 4.14 10.86
C PRO A 31 -13.26 5.45 10.58
N GLU A 32 -13.98 6.55 10.61
CA GLU A 32 -13.39 7.87 10.43
C GLU A 32 -12.40 8.18 11.56
N SER A 33 -11.21 8.56 11.15
CA SER A 33 -10.13 9.14 11.96
C SER A 33 -9.44 10.19 11.12
N GLU A 34 -8.62 11.06 11.70
CA GLU A 34 -7.80 12.00 10.94
C GLU A 34 -6.90 11.26 9.95
N MET A 35 -6.26 10.18 10.41
CA MET A 35 -5.40 9.33 9.57
C MET A 35 -6.20 8.68 8.43
N ALA A 36 -7.36 8.09 8.70
CA ALA A 36 -8.19 7.44 7.71
C ALA A 36 -8.72 8.42 6.65
N ASN A 37 -9.05 9.65 7.05
CA ASN A 37 -9.46 10.72 6.15
C ASN A 37 -8.31 11.19 5.26
N ILE A 38 -7.10 11.39 5.80
CA ILE A 38 -5.91 11.69 4.98
C ILE A 38 -5.66 10.54 4.00
N GLY A 39 -5.71 9.28 4.48
CA GLY A 39 -5.57 8.09 3.65
C GLY A 39 -6.55 8.01 2.49
N ARG A 40 -7.70 8.64 2.62
CA ARG A 40 -8.75 8.70 1.60
C ARG A 40 -8.61 9.88 0.64
N PHE A 41 -8.40 11.07 1.17
CA PHE A 41 -8.53 12.30 0.36
C PHE A 41 -7.21 12.77 -0.25
N LEU A 42 -6.07 12.55 0.41
CA LEU A 42 -4.77 12.93 -0.13
C LEU A 42 -4.42 12.16 -1.42
N PRO A 43 -4.56 10.82 -1.49
CA PRO A 43 -4.32 10.08 -2.73
C PRO A 43 -5.23 10.54 -3.87
N GLN A 44 -6.50 10.82 -3.58
CA GLN A 44 -7.42 11.34 -4.57
C GLN A 44 -6.96 12.70 -5.11
N GLY A 45 -6.60 13.64 -4.23
CA GLY A 45 -6.10 14.95 -4.65
C GLY A 45 -4.82 14.87 -5.50
N ILE A 46 -3.94 13.90 -5.22
CA ILE A 46 -2.74 13.63 -6.02
C ILE A 46 -3.14 13.11 -7.41
N GLN A 47 -4.12 12.20 -7.48
CA GLN A 47 -4.64 11.65 -8.74
C GLN A 47 -5.32 12.73 -9.56
N ASP A 48 -6.12 13.60 -8.95
CA ASP A 48 -6.82 14.72 -9.61
C ASP A 48 -5.82 15.73 -10.24
N LYS A 49 -4.62 15.83 -9.67
CA LYS A 49 -3.49 16.58 -10.24
C LYS A 49 -2.75 15.82 -11.35
N GLY A 50 -3.33 14.74 -11.86
CA GLY A 50 -2.82 14.00 -13.01
C GLY A 50 -1.64 13.07 -12.71
N LYS A 51 -1.34 12.78 -11.45
CA LYS A 51 -0.33 11.78 -11.08
C LYS A 51 -0.93 10.38 -11.12
N GLU A 52 -0.10 9.37 -11.39
CA GLU A 52 -0.49 7.97 -11.23
C GLU A 52 -0.26 7.57 -9.78
N ILE A 53 -1.26 6.96 -9.14
CA ILE A 53 -1.15 6.57 -7.74
C ILE A 53 -1.58 5.12 -7.54
N ARG A 54 -0.92 4.44 -6.61
CA ARG A 54 -1.33 3.16 -6.06
C ARG A 54 -1.33 3.24 -4.55
N THR A 55 -2.42 2.77 -3.96
CA THR A 55 -2.67 2.90 -2.52
C THR A 55 -2.69 1.54 -1.88
N PHE A 56 -2.01 1.39 -0.74
CA PHE A 56 -1.91 0.15 0.02
C PHE A 56 -2.31 0.35 1.47
N MET A 57 -2.95 -0.66 2.06
CA MET A 57 -3.23 -0.75 3.48
C MET A 57 -3.25 -2.21 3.97
N PRO A 58 -3.11 -2.48 5.28
CA PRO A 58 -3.34 -3.81 5.82
C PRO A 58 -4.80 -4.23 5.67
N ARG A 59 -5.05 -5.51 5.46
CA ARG A 59 -6.40 -6.07 5.46
C ARG A 59 -6.77 -6.52 6.87
N TYR A 60 -7.22 -5.60 7.70
CA TYR A 60 -7.66 -5.95 9.05
C TYR A 60 -8.95 -6.79 9.04
N GLY A 61 -9.06 -7.74 9.97
CA GLY A 61 -10.19 -8.66 10.07
C GLY A 61 -11.55 -7.98 10.32
N CYS A 62 -11.55 -6.76 10.87
CA CYS A 62 -12.75 -5.95 11.02
C CYS A 62 -13.30 -5.38 9.69
N ILE A 63 -12.53 -5.42 8.60
CA ILE A 63 -12.98 -4.95 7.30
C ILE A 63 -13.94 -5.96 6.68
N ASN A 64 -15.19 -5.55 6.46
CA ASN A 64 -16.18 -6.39 5.82
C ASN A 64 -15.90 -6.50 4.31
N GLU A 65 -15.36 -7.63 3.87
CA GLU A 65 -14.97 -7.86 2.48
C GLU A 65 -16.14 -7.80 1.52
N ARG A 66 -17.27 -8.40 1.89
CA ARG A 66 -18.45 -8.44 1.03
C ARG A 66 -19.05 -7.06 0.82
N ARG A 67 -19.19 -6.27 1.90
CA ARG A 67 -19.71 -4.90 1.83
C ARG A 67 -18.83 -3.99 0.98
N ASN A 68 -17.51 -4.14 1.12
CA ASN A 68 -16.52 -3.30 0.44
C ASN A 68 -16.05 -3.91 -0.90
N GLN A 69 -16.63 -5.03 -1.32
CA GLN A 69 -16.30 -5.69 -2.59
C GLN A 69 -14.82 -6.01 -2.75
N LEU A 70 -14.16 -6.45 -1.65
CA LEU A 70 -12.79 -6.93 -1.71
C LEU A 70 -12.75 -8.27 -2.46
N HIS A 71 -11.82 -8.39 -3.38
CA HIS A 71 -11.58 -9.65 -4.08
C HIS A 71 -10.06 -9.90 -4.17
N GLU A 72 -9.71 -11.17 -4.10
CA GLU A 72 -8.32 -11.59 -4.21
C GLU A 72 -7.79 -11.44 -5.63
N VAL A 73 -6.56 -10.99 -5.74
CA VAL A 73 -5.82 -10.93 -7.01
C VAL A 73 -4.86 -12.10 -7.06
N ILE A 74 -5.34 -13.26 -7.52
CA ILE A 74 -4.61 -14.54 -7.54
C ILE A 74 -3.19 -14.40 -8.14
N ARG A 75 -3.04 -13.66 -9.23
CA ARG A 75 -1.74 -13.47 -9.87
C ARG A 75 -0.72 -12.71 -9.01
N LEU A 76 -1.17 -11.98 -7.99
CA LEU A 76 -0.30 -11.25 -7.04
C LEU A 76 -0.13 -12.01 -5.73
N SER A 77 -1.06 -12.88 -5.38
CA SER A 77 -1.03 -13.72 -4.19
C SER A 77 -0.09 -14.94 -4.34
N GLY A 78 0.03 -15.72 -3.27
CA GLY A 78 0.73 -17.01 -3.25
C GLY A 78 2.25 -16.92 -3.12
N MET A 79 2.81 -15.76 -2.78
CA MET A 79 4.19 -15.63 -2.30
C MET A 79 4.24 -15.88 -0.80
N ASN A 80 5.30 -16.51 -0.30
CA ASN A 80 5.54 -16.61 1.12
C ASN A 80 6.57 -15.55 1.55
N LEU A 81 6.31 -14.90 2.68
CA LEU A 81 7.27 -14.05 3.37
C LEU A 81 7.77 -14.78 4.60
N ILE A 82 9.09 -14.92 4.73
CA ILE A 82 9.71 -15.52 5.92
C ILE A 82 9.86 -14.44 6.97
N ILE A 83 9.24 -14.63 8.12
CA ILE A 83 9.35 -13.77 9.29
C ILE A 83 9.58 -14.67 10.50
N ASN A 84 10.61 -14.39 11.29
CA ASN A 84 10.97 -15.18 12.46
C ASN A 84 11.05 -16.69 12.15
N ASP A 85 11.75 -17.04 11.04
CA ASP A 85 11.95 -18.42 10.53
C ASP A 85 10.65 -19.19 10.19
N THR A 86 9.53 -18.47 10.05
CA THR A 86 8.24 -19.05 9.69
C THR A 86 7.72 -18.46 8.36
N ASP A 87 7.17 -19.34 7.53
CA ASP A 87 6.55 -18.97 6.26
C ASP A 87 5.16 -18.40 6.48
N HIS A 88 4.92 -17.20 5.97
CA HIS A 88 3.62 -16.53 6.01
C HIS A 88 3.11 -16.25 4.59
N PRO A 89 2.00 -16.85 4.16
CA PRO A 89 1.46 -16.62 2.82
C PRO A 89 1.01 -15.16 2.65
N LEU A 90 1.48 -14.52 1.58
CA LEU A 90 1.08 -13.18 1.19
C LEU A 90 -0.12 -13.26 0.26
N ILE A 91 -1.25 -12.76 0.72
CA ILE A 91 -2.50 -12.66 -0.03
C ILE A 91 -2.73 -11.19 -0.36
N ILE A 92 -3.07 -10.90 -1.61
CA ILE A 92 -3.36 -9.56 -2.08
C ILE A 92 -4.82 -9.45 -2.48
N LYS A 93 -5.54 -8.56 -1.81
CA LYS A 93 -6.91 -8.21 -2.17
C LYS A 93 -6.98 -6.79 -2.69
N VAL A 94 -8.01 -6.51 -3.49
CA VAL A 94 -8.23 -5.18 -4.08
C VAL A 94 -9.69 -4.81 -3.93
N ALA A 95 -9.93 -3.54 -3.63
CA ALA A 95 -11.24 -2.92 -3.74
C ALA A 95 -11.13 -1.54 -4.38
N SER A 96 -12.26 -1.05 -4.90
CA SER A 96 -12.33 0.25 -5.56
C SER A 96 -13.19 1.22 -4.78
N ILE A 97 -12.66 2.44 -4.55
CA ILE A 97 -13.46 3.56 -4.08
C ILE A 97 -14.03 4.25 -5.31
N GLN A 98 -15.25 3.88 -5.69
CA GLN A 98 -15.90 4.29 -6.94
C GLN A 98 -15.92 5.81 -7.13
N ALA A 99 -16.32 6.55 -6.09
CA ALA A 99 -16.41 8.01 -6.11
C ALA A 99 -15.06 8.71 -6.40
N ALA A 100 -13.95 8.05 -6.11
CA ALA A 100 -12.60 8.56 -6.35
C ALA A 100 -11.92 7.94 -7.57
N ARG A 101 -12.51 6.93 -8.19
CA ARG A 101 -11.86 6.09 -9.21
C ARG A 101 -10.49 5.57 -8.75
N MET A 102 -10.40 5.25 -7.47
CA MET A 102 -9.16 4.85 -6.80
C MET A 102 -9.24 3.38 -6.39
N GLN A 103 -8.18 2.63 -6.69
CA GLN A 103 -8.01 1.26 -6.21
C GLN A 103 -7.15 1.24 -4.95
N VAL A 104 -7.53 0.41 -4.00
CA VAL A 104 -6.76 0.13 -2.78
C VAL A 104 -6.37 -1.33 -2.78
N TYR A 105 -5.09 -1.59 -2.62
CA TYR A 105 -4.50 -2.90 -2.45
C TYR A 105 -4.39 -3.22 -0.97
N PHE A 106 -4.82 -4.40 -0.59
CA PHE A 106 -4.79 -4.88 0.79
C PHE A 106 -3.75 -5.97 0.91
N ILE A 107 -2.84 -5.79 1.85
CA ILE A 107 -1.89 -6.82 2.27
C ILE A 107 -2.57 -7.68 3.33
N ASP A 108 -2.79 -8.95 3.02
CA ASP A 108 -3.53 -9.88 3.87
C ASP A 108 -2.71 -11.11 4.24
N ASN A 109 -2.93 -11.56 5.46
CA ASN A 109 -2.44 -12.82 6.01
C ASN A 109 -3.33 -13.20 7.20
N GLU A 110 -3.72 -14.47 7.30
CA GLU A 110 -4.65 -14.91 8.34
C GLU A 110 -4.07 -14.76 9.74
N ASP A 111 -2.81 -15.13 9.95
CA ASP A 111 -2.16 -15.08 11.26
C ASP A 111 -2.04 -13.66 11.80
N TYR A 112 -1.69 -12.70 10.92
CA TYR A 112 -1.38 -11.35 11.33
C TYR A 112 -2.58 -10.40 11.30
N PHE A 113 -3.53 -10.57 10.37
CA PHE A 113 -4.56 -9.54 10.14
C PHE A 113 -6.00 -9.99 10.36
N GLN A 114 -6.28 -11.29 10.52
CA GLN A 114 -7.63 -11.82 10.78
C GLN A 114 -8.08 -11.59 12.23
N ARG A 115 -7.93 -10.35 12.71
CA ARG A 115 -8.31 -9.95 14.06
C ARG A 115 -9.43 -8.93 14.01
N LYS A 116 -10.26 -8.94 15.05
CA LYS A 116 -11.42 -8.04 15.20
C LYS A 116 -11.01 -6.56 15.30
N HIS A 117 -9.82 -6.30 15.85
CA HIS A 117 -9.26 -4.96 16.05
C HIS A 117 -7.99 -4.76 15.22
N THR A 118 -7.58 -3.50 15.04
CA THR A 118 -6.45 -3.15 14.16
C THR A 118 -5.08 -3.39 14.79
N ILE A 119 -4.79 -2.77 15.93
CA ILE A 119 -3.46 -2.78 16.57
C ILE A 119 -3.48 -3.16 18.04
N SER A 120 -4.66 -3.23 18.66
CA SER A 120 -4.86 -3.54 20.06
C SER A 120 -6.09 -4.42 20.23
N ASP A 121 -6.26 -5.02 21.41
CA ASP A 121 -7.45 -5.74 21.83
C ASP A 121 -8.59 -4.79 22.25
N GLU A 122 -9.70 -5.35 22.78
CA GLU A 122 -10.85 -4.59 23.28
C GLU A 122 -10.50 -3.75 24.52
N GLU A 123 -9.52 -4.18 25.31
CA GLU A 123 -9.01 -3.50 26.49
C GLU A 123 -7.98 -2.42 26.17
N GLY A 124 -7.56 -2.28 24.91
CA GLY A 124 -6.58 -1.30 24.46
C GLY A 124 -5.12 -1.77 24.57
N ASN A 125 -4.85 -3.03 24.94
CA ASN A 125 -3.50 -3.57 24.96
C ASN A 125 -3.02 -3.82 23.55
N PHE A 126 -1.83 -3.35 23.20
CA PHE A 126 -1.23 -3.63 21.89
C PHE A 126 -0.97 -5.12 21.70
N PHE A 127 -1.21 -5.60 20.48
CA PHE A 127 -0.86 -6.97 20.14
C PHE A 127 0.66 -7.16 20.23
N PRO A 128 1.13 -8.26 20.86
CA PRO A 128 2.56 -8.47 21.10
C PRO A 128 3.38 -8.67 19.83
N ASP A 129 2.76 -9.08 18.74
CA ASP A 129 3.36 -9.33 17.43
C ASP A 129 3.19 -8.16 16.43
N ASN A 130 2.90 -6.96 16.89
CA ASN A 130 2.73 -5.80 16.01
C ASN A 130 4.00 -5.43 15.25
N ASP A 131 5.18 -5.77 15.75
CA ASP A 131 6.45 -5.64 15.06
C ASP A 131 6.53 -6.56 13.83
N GLU A 132 6.22 -7.85 13.98
CA GLU A 132 6.18 -8.82 12.87
C GLU A 132 5.10 -8.43 11.85
N ARG A 133 3.94 -7.97 12.30
CA ARG A 133 2.86 -7.46 11.45
C ARG A 133 3.30 -6.26 10.60
N SER A 134 4.06 -5.34 11.21
CA SER A 134 4.65 -4.18 10.53
C SER A 134 5.69 -4.61 9.48
N ILE A 135 6.54 -5.57 9.82
CA ILE A 135 7.51 -6.19 8.91
C ILE A 135 6.79 -6.84 7.73
N PHE A 136 5.79 -7.68 8.00
CA PHE A 136 5.01 -8.37 6.98
C PHE A 136 4.33 -7.37 6.03
N PHE A 137 3.69 -6.33 6.58
CA PHE A 137 3.03 -5.30 5.79
C PHE A 137 4.02 -4.58 4.87
N ALA A 138 5.13 -4.07 5.41
CA ALA A 138 6.11 -3.33 4.63
C ALA A 138 6.71 -4.19 3.51
N ARG A 139 7.16 -5.42 3.80
CA ARG A 139 7.70 -6.34 2.80
C ARG A 139 6.64 -6.76 1.79
N GLY A 140 5.42 -7.03 2.23
CA GLY A 140 4.31 -7.38 1.36
C GLY A 140 3.99 -6.30 0.32
N VAL A 141 4.09 -5.02 0.69
CA VAL A 141 3.95 -3.90 -0.26
C VAL A 141 5.06 -3.94 -1.31
N PHE A 142 6.33 -4.07 -0.91
CA PHE A 142 7.45 -4.10 -1.85
C PHE A 142 7.35 -5.27 -2.83
N GLU A 143 7.08 -6.48 -2.33
CA GLU A 143 6.94 -7.67 -3.15
C GLU A 143 5.78 -7.54 -4.14
N THR A 144 4.67 -6.96 -3.72
CA THR A 144 3.53 -6.72 -4.59
C THR A 144 3.87 -5.71 -5.69
N VAL A 145 4.51 -4.60 -5.36
CA VAL A 145 4.90 -3.55 -6.31
C VAL A 145 5.94 -4.09 -7.30
N ARG A 146 6.89 -4.91 -6.83
CA ARG A 146 7.87 -5.62 -7.66
C ARG A 146 7.18 -6.55 -8.67
N LYS A 147 6.22 -7.37 -8.20
CA LYS A 147 5.44 -8.29 -9.04
C LYS A 147 4.56 -7.54 -10.06
N LEU A 148 4.09 -6.35 -9.71
CA LEU A 148 3.39 -5.45 -10.62
C LEU A 148 4.31 -4.79 -11.66
N ARG A 149 5.64 -4.86 -11.49
CA ARG A 149 6.64 -4.16 -12.32
C ARG A 149 6.32 -2.66 -12.48
N TRP A 150 5.87 -2.05 -11.41
CA TRP A 150 5.45 -0.66 -11.39
C TRP A 150 6.41 0.16 -10.53
N ALA A 151 7.33 0.87 -11.16
CA ALA A 151 8.35 1.66 -10.48
C ALA A 151 7.77 2.99 -9.98
N PRO A 152 7.63 3.22 -8.66
CA PRO A 152 7.21 4.51 -8.12
C PRO A 152 8.34 5.52 -8.16
N ASP A 153 8.01 6.80 -8.40
CA ASP A 153 8.96 7.92 -8.22
C ASP A 153 9.07 8.33 -6.75
N LEU A 154 7.96 8.19 -6.01
CA LEU A 154 7.84 8.60 -4.61
C LEU A 154 7.01 7.60 -3.83
N ILE A 155 7.45 7.29 -2.62
CA ILE A 155 6.67 6.57 -1.60
C ILE A 155 6.24 7.58 -0.54
N TYR A 156 4.96 7.57 -0.20
CA TYR A 156 4.39 8.29 0.94
C TYR A 156 3.93 7.28 1.99
N CYS A 157 4.40 7.44 3.21
CA CYS A 157 4.14 6.55 4.34
C CYS A 157 3.28 7.26 5.39
N GLN A 158 2.21 6.61 5.86
CA GLN A 158 1.31 7.14 6.88
C GLN A 158 0.96 6.09 7.93
N GLY A 159 1.19 6.44 9.20
CA GLY A 159 0.99 5.56 10.33
C GLY A 159 2.23 4.71 10.64
N TRP A 160 2.35 4.27 11.89
CA TRP A 160 3.56 3.60 12.37
C TRP A 160 3.79 2.21 11.75
N PHE A 161 2.73 1.52 11.27
CA PHE A 161 2.90 0.29 10.47
C PHE A 161 3.75 0.48 9.22
N THR A 162 3.87 1.71 8.73
CA THR A 162 4.67 2.03 7.55
C THR A 162 6.09 2.46 7.88
N ALA A 163 6.46 2.55 9.16
CA ALA A 163 7.75 3.10 9.60
C ALA A 163 8.97 2.33 9.06
N LEU A 164 8.82 1.02 8.80
CA LEU A 164 9.89 0.20 8.25
C LEU A 164 10.06 0.35 6.72
N VAL A 165 9.12 0.94 6.02
CA VAL A 165 9.19 1.12 4.56
C VAL A 165 10.43 1.90 4.12
N PRO A 166 10.81 3.05 4.73
CA PRO A 166 12.03 3.76 4.36
C PRO A 166 13.30 2.94 4.61
N LEU A 167 13.31 2.13 5.68
CA LEU A 167 14.44 1.27 5.99
C LEU A 167 14.62 0.18 4.91
N TYR A 168 13.55 -0.53 4.57
CA TYR A 168 13.57 -1.55 3.53
C TYR A 168 13.95 -0.98 2.18
N LEU A 169 13.39 0.16 1.78
CA LEU A 169 13.75 0.84 0.53
C LEU A 169 15.25 1.07 0.43
N LYS A 170 15.88 1.53 1.52
CA LYS A 170 17.30 1.92 1.52
C LYS A 170 18.27 0.76 1.74
N LYS A 171 17.83 -0.35 2.33
CA LYS A 171 18.72 -1.45 2.72
C LYS A 171 18.51 -2.71 1.91
N GLU A 172 17.27 -3.05 1.58
CA GLU A 172 16.93 -4.31 0.92
C GLU A 172 16.59 -4.12 -0.57
N TYR A 173 15.87 -3.05 -0.89
CA TYR A 173 15.34 -2.82 -2.24
C TYR A 173 16.05 -1.71 -3.02
N HIS A 174 17.12 -1.11 -2.50
CA HIS A 174 17.80 0.03 -3.14
C HIS A 174 18.39 -0.30 -4.51
N ASP A 175 18.87 -1.53 -4.71
CA ASP A 175 19.44 -2.01 -5.98
C ASP A 175 18.40 -2.67 -6.89
N ASP A 176 17.15 -2.85 -6.43
CA ASP A 176 16.10 -3.41 -7.25
C ASP A 176 15.72 -2.42 -8.37
N PRO A 177 15.69 -2.84 -9.66
CA PRO A 177 15.37 -1.96 -10.77
C PRO A 177 14.03 -1.23 -10.66
N VAL A 178 13.06 -1.79 -9.91
CA VAL A 178 11.76 -1.17 -9.67
C VAL A 178 11.89 0.03 -8.72
N PHE A 179 12.82 -0.03 -7.76
CA PHE A 179 12.91 0.94 -6.67
C PHE A 179 14.16 1.82 -6.69
N SER A 180 15.16 1.51 -7.52
CA SER A 180 16.48 2.17 -7.52
C SER A 180 16.46 3.71 -7.69
N LYS A 181 15.36 4.27 -8.22
CA LYS A 181 15.17 5.72 -8.38
C LYS A 181 14.08 6.29 -7.48
N THR A 182 13.51 5.47 -6.61
CA THR A 182 12.38 5.83 -5.75
C THR A 182 12.86 6.67 -4.56
N LYS A 183 12.10 7.71 -4.24
CA LYS A 183 12.27 8.53 -3.03
C LYS A 183 11.19 8.19 -2.01
N VAL A 184 11.48 8.38 -0.73
CA VAL A 184 10.55 8.23 0.39
C VAL A 184 10.67 9.41 1.34
#